data_0da6d4afa69e9a942eb0600dcbfc7016
#
_entry.id   0da6d4afa69e9a942eb0600dcbfc7016
#
_cell.length_a   1.000
_cell.length_b   1.000
_cell.length_c   1.000
_cell.angle_alpha   90.00
_cell.angle_beta   90.00
_cell.angle_gamma   90.00
#
_symmetry.space_group_name_H-M   'P 1'
#
loop_
_entity.id
_entity.type
_entity.pdbx_description
1 polymer ?
#
loop_
_entity_poly.entity_id
_entity_poly.type
_entity_poly.pdbx_seq_one_letter_code
_entity_poly.pdbx_strand_id
1 'polypeptide(L)'
;MTLTVRIATRDDAASITRVRIDTWRAAYAGLMAQEILDAMDAERETERRLARWDEMHGELQACDLLAELDGVAAGWASIGPSIDSDRPRDGQVYAIYARPEHWSRGIGHALLVTAEQRLRSSGFRKAHLWVLDGNARAAAFYERHGWREDGATMTDERRIAGTGHTLLERRRIRDLREPLPT
;
A
#
# COMPACT_ATOMS: atom_id res chain seq x y z
N MET A 1 -1.48 -24.86 -2.35
CA MET A 1 -1.06 -23.46 -2.05
C MET A 1 -2.29 -22.73 -1.53
N THR A 2 -2.24 -22.32 -0.27
CA THR A 2 -3.36 -21.63 0.39
C THR A 2 -2.99 -20.16 0.58
N LEU A 3 -3.74 -19.26 -0.07
CA LEU A 3 -3.63 -17.82 0.10
C LEU A 3 -4.71 -17.36 1.09
N THR A 4 -4.30 -16.69 2.15
CA THR A 4 -5.20 -16.07 3.13
C THR A 4 -4.88 -14.60 3.29
N VAL A 5 -5.89 -13.78 3.60
CA VAL A 5 -5.71 -12.36 3.97
C VAL A 5 -6.41 -12.13 5.30
N ARG A 6 -5.68 -11.59 6.26
CA ARG A 6 -6.19 -11.28 7.60
C ARG A 6 -5.78 -9.87 8.06
N ILE A 7 -6.41 -9.39 9.10
CA ILE A 7 -5.91 -8.19 9.78
C ILE A 7 -4.57 -8.54 10.40
N ALA A 8 -3.60 -7.66 10.22
CA ALA A 8 -2.30 -7.77 10.86
C ALA A 8 -2.38 -7.34 12.34
N THR A 9 -1.51 -7.91 13.13
CA THR A 9 -1.30 -7.57 14.53
C THR A 9 0.06 -6.92 14.72
N ARG A 10 0.32 -6.40 15.90
CA ARG A 10 1.62 -5.82 16.27
C ARG A 10 2.78 -6.79 16.06
N ASP A 11 2.55 -8.10 16.24
CA ASP A 11 3.57 -9.13 16.06
C ASP A 11 3.98 -9.31 14.60
N ASP A 12 3.15 -8.85 13.65
CA ASP A 12 3.45 -8.89 12.22
C ASP A 12 4.36 -7.75 11.74
N ALA A 13 4.73 -6.80 12.61
CA ALA A 13 5.47 -5.60 12.24
C ALA A 13 6.75 -5.90 11.44
N ALA A 14 7.52 -6.89 11.86
CA ALA A 14 8.74 -7.30 11.18
C ALA A 14 8.46 -7.91 9.78
N SER A 15 7.41 -8.72 9.66
CA SER A 15 6.97 -9.32 8.39
C SER A 15 6.51 -8.27 7.41
N ILE A 16 5.70 -7.30 7.87
CA ILE A 16 5.23 -6.16 7.09
C ILE A 16 6.41 -5.33 6.58
N THR A 17 7.36 -5.03 7.47
CA THR A 17 8.55 -4.25 7.11
C THR A 17 9.37 -4.95 6.02
N ARG A 18 9.58 -6.26 6.14
CA ARG A 18 10.29 -7.05 5.12
C ARG A 18 9.56 -7.05 3.80
N VAL A 19 8.23 -7.30 3.78
CA VAL A 19 7.42 -7.23 2.55
C VAL A 19 7.58 -5.87 1.88
N ARG A 20 7.53 -4.77 2.64
CA ARG A 20 7.71 -3.42 2.11
C ARG A 20 9.09 -3.24 1.49
N ILE A 21 10.17 -3.57 2.21
CA ILE A 21 11.55 -3.37 1.75
C ILE A 21 11.83 -4.21 0.49
N ASP A 22 11.49 -5.49 0.52
CA ASP A 22 11.72 -6.40 -0.62
C ASP A 22 10.97 -5.90 -1.87
N THR A 23 9.73 -5.45 -1.69
CA THR A 23 8.93 -4.90 -2.79
C THR A 23 9.51 -3.58 -3.30
N TRP A 24 9.92 -2.67 -2.42
CA TRP A 24 10.48 -1.39 -2.83
C TRP A 24 11.75 -1.56 -3.64
N ARG A 25 12.67 -2.40 -3.18
CA ARG A 25 13.92 -2.69 -3.89
C ARG A 25 13.69 -3.24 -5.30
N ALA A 26 12.65 -4.03 -5.50
CA ALA A 26 12.33 -4.59 -6.82
C ALA A 26 11.46 -3.66 -7.68
N ALA A 27 10.43 -3.03 -7.10
CA ALA A 27 9.45 -2.26 -7.85
C ALA A 27 9.95 -0.87 -8.24
N TYR A 28 10.85 -0.29 -7.45
CA TYR A 28 11.35 1.07 -7.64
C TYR A 28 12.79 1.13 -8.14
N ALA A 29 13.40 0.00 -8.46
CA ALA A 29 14.68 -0.04 -9.16
C ALA A 29 14.59 0.77 -10.47
N GLY A 30 15.46 1.76 -10.62
CA GLY A 30 15.47 2.67 -11.79
C GLY A 30 14.39 3.77 -11.76
N LEU A 31 13.45 3.76 -10.82
CA LEU A 31 12.47 4.83 -10.61
C LEU A 31 12.84 5.72 -9.42
N MET A 32 13.63 5.20 -8.52
CA MET A 32 14.09 5.86 -7.31
C MET A 32 15.60 5.75 -7.23
N ALA A 33 16.26 6.75 -6.61
CA ALA A 33 17.70 6.69 -6.42
C ALA A 33 18.11 5.43 -5.63
N GLN A 34 19.14 4.73 -6.10
CA GLN A 34 19.54 3.45 -5.54
C GLN A 34 19.97 3.57 -4.08
N GLU A 35 20.63 4.67 -3.70
CA GLU A 35 21.06 4.94 -2.34
C GLU A 35 19.90 4.93 -1.34
N ILE A 36 18.72 5.29 -1.80
CA ILE A 36 17.49 5.28 -1.01
C ILE A 36 17.07 3.85 -0.69
N LEU A 37 17.07 3.00 -1.72
CA LEU A 37 16.69 1.60 -1.60
C LEU A 37 17.72 0.83 -0.76
N ASP A 38 18.99 1.17 -0.90
CA ASP A 38 20.10 0.54 -0.15
C ASP A 38 20.12 0.97 1.33
N ALA A 39 19.69 2.19 1.63
CA ALA A 39 19.61 2.70 3.01
C ALA A 39 18.42 2.15 3.81
N MET A 40 17.51 1.36 3.18
CA MET A 40 16.40 0.74 3.89
C MET A 40 16.88 -0.35 4.82
N ASP A 41 16.69 -0.14 6.12
CA ASP A 41 17.09 -1.04 7.22
C ASP A 41 15.85 -1.67 7.86
N ALA A 42 15.76 -3.00 7.79
CA ALA A 42 14.59 -3.73 8.25
C ALA A 42 14.41 -3.67 9.77
N GLU A 43 15.50 -3.70 10.55
CA GLU A 43 15.44 -3.66 12.02
C GLU A 43 14.97 -2.28 12.48
N ARG A 44 15.62 -1.23 12.01
CA ARG A 44 15.27 0.15 12.32
C ARG A 44 13.86 0.53 11.90
N GLU A 45 13.42 0.07 10.72
CA GLU A 45 12.07 0.34 10.24
C GLU A 45 11.01 -0.45 11.01
N THR A 46 11.34 -1.67 11.45
CA THR A 46 10.47 -2.45 12.33
C THR A 46 10.29 -1.76 13.67
N GLU A 47 11.37 -1.29 14.29
CA GLU A 47 11.33 -0.53 15.55
C GLU A 47 10.45 0.72 15.42
N ARG A 48 10.61 1.49 14.33
CA ARG A 48 9.77 2.66 14.05
C ARG A 48 8.30 2.30 13.89
N ARG A 49 7.98 1.20 13.18
CA ARG A 49 6.62 0.71 13.03
C ARG A 49 6.02 0.33 14.37
N LEU A 50 6.76 -0.40 15.18
CA LEU A 50 6.33 -0.79 16.53
C LEU A 50 6.08 0.40 17.44
N ALA A 51 6.95 1.41 17.40
CA ALA A 51 6.80 2.63 18.19
C ALA A 51 5.55 3.44 17.82
N ARG A 52 5.09 3.35 16.57
CA ARG A 52 3.93 4.08 16.06
C ARG A 52 2.71 3.21 15.84
N TRP A 53 2.75 1.94 16.25
CA TRP A 53 1.68 0.99 15.97
C TRP A 53 0.31 1.49 16.42
N ASP A 54 0.21 1.92 17.67
CA ASP A 54 -1.06 2.35 18.25
C ASP A 54 -1.57 3.68 17.64
N GLU A 55 -0.66 4.58 17.27
CA GLU A 55 -0.97 5.81 16.54
C GLU A 55 -1.54 5.49 15.14
N MET A 56 -0.93 4.56 14.43
CA MET A 56 -1.34 4.18 13.07
C MET A 56 -2.67 3.44 13.03
N HIS A 57 -3.07 2.78 14.11
CA HIS A 57 -4.28 1.96 14.21
C HIS A 57 -5.29 2.51 15.23
N GLY A 58 -5.07 3.73 15.73
CA GLY A 58 -5.95 4.37 16.71
C GLY A 58 -7.34 4.75 16.16
N GLU A 59 -7.44 4.95 14.85
CA GLU A 59 -8.73 5.16 14.18
C GLU A 59 -9.41 3.80 13.95
N LEU A 60 -10.68 3.68 14.33
CA LEU A 60 -11.45 2.43 14.19
C LEU A 60 -11.50 1.85 12.77
N GLN A 61 -11.25 2.70 11.76
CA GLN A 61 -11.32 2.36 10.35
C GLN A 61 -9.95 2.10 9.73
N ALA A 62 -8.86 2.37 10.45
CA ALA A 62 -7.50 2.15 9.97
C ALA A 62 -7.03 0.74 10.36
N CYS A 63 -6.48 0.01 9.41
CA CYS A 63 -5.87 -1.30 9.68
C CYS A 63 -4.83 -1.68 8.63
N ASP A 64 -3.95 -2.55 9.04
CA ASP A 64 -3.04 -3.26 8.18
C ASP A 64 -3.61 -4.65 7.84
N LEU A 65 -3.46 -5.10 6.60
CA LEU A 65 -3.83 -6.41 6.10
C LEU A 65 -2.57 -7.18 5.73
N LEU A 66 -2.47 -8.42 6.18
CA LEU A 66 -1.38 -9.32 5.82
C LEU A 66 -1.91 -10.44 4.93
N ALA A 67 -1.30 -10.60 3.76
CA ALA A 67 -1.52 -11.76 2.90
C ALA A 67 -0.46 -12.81 3.20
N GLU A 68 -0.89 -14.03 3.46
CA GLU A 68 -0.02 -15.19 3.74
C GLU A 68 -0.23 -16.26 2.67
N LEU A 69 0.87 -16.81 2.19
CA LEU A 69 0.90 -17.94 1.29
C LEU A 69 1.50 -19.12 2.03
N ASP A 70 0.68 -20.16 2.27
CA ASP A 70 1.05 -21.33 3.09
C ASP A 70 1.65 -20.92 4.47
N GLY A 71 1.06 -19.90 5.11
CA GLY A 71 1.46 -19.37 6.42
C GLY A 71 2.68 -18.44 6.41
N VAL A 72 3.21 -18.08 5.24
CA VAL A 72 4.34 -17.17 5.11
C VAL A 72 3.84 -15.81 4.57
N ALA A 73 4.28 -14.71 5.20
CA ALA A 73 3.93 -13.36 4.77
C ALA A 73 4.40 -13.08 3.32
N ALA A 74 3.45 -12.88 2.42
CA ALA A 74 3.67 -12.72 0.99
C ALA A 74 3.25 -11.33 0.47
N GLY A 75 2.46 -10.58 1.24
CA GLY A 75 2.01 -9.25 0.88
C GLY A 75 1.40 -8.51 2.06
N TRP A 76 1.29 -7.20 1.92
CA TRP A 76 0.76 -6.30 2.93
C TRP A 76 0.01 -5.13 2.28
N ALA A 77 -1.08 -4.69 2.91
CA ALA A 77 -1.76 -3.45 2.59
C ALA A 77 -2.10 -2.67 3.87
N SER A 78 -2.09 -1.34 3.77
CA SER A 78 -2.52 -0.43 4.84
C SER A 78 -3.64 0.44 4.32
N ILE A 79 -4.73 0.54 5.08
CA ILE A 79 -5.95 1.25 4.70
C ILE A 79 -6.50 2.05 5.87
N GLY A 80 -7.31 3.06 5.56
CA GLY A 80 -8.00 3.84 6.58
C GLY A 80 -8.75 5.04 6.00
N PRO A 81 -9.14 5.99 6.85
CA PRO A 81 -9.68 7.28 6.42
C PRO A 81 -8.67 8.04 5.56
N SER A 82 -9.16 8.85 4.64
CA SER A 82 -8.30 9.74 3.85
C SER A 82 -7.54 10.72 4.73
N ILE A 83 -6.25 10.87 4.44
CA ILE A 83 -5.41 11.94 5.00
C ILE A 83 -5.31 13.16 4.07
N ASP A 84 -5.91 13.08 2.88
CA ASP A 84 -5.91 14.16 1.90
C ASP A 84 -7.03 15.15 2.21
N SER A 85 -6.68 16.43 2.37
CA SER A 85 -7.62 17.49 2.77
C SER A 85 -8.71 17.76 1.73
N ASP A 86 -8.47 17.46 0.45
CA ASP A 86 -9.45 17.60 -0.62
C ASP A 86 -10.42 16.42 -0.73
N ARG A 87 -10.16 15.31 0.01
CA ARG A 87 -10.99 14.11 0.02
C ARG A 87 -11.30 13.57 1.43
N PRO A 88 -11.74 14.41 2.37
CA PRO A 88 -11.83 14.05 3.79
C PRO A 88 -12.89 12.98 4.12
N ARG A 89 -13.74 12.61 3.15
CA ARG A 89 -14.80 11.60 3.32
C ARG A 89 -14.51 10.28 2.60
N ASP A 90 -13.39 10.20 1.92
CA ASP A 90 -13.00 8.99 1.20
C ASP A 90 -12.18 8.06 2.11
N GLY A 91 -12.21 6.78 1.79
CA GLY A 91 -11.20 5.85 2.29
C GLY A 91 -9.91 6.01 1.51
N GLN A 92 -8.81 5.55 2.08
CA GLN A 92 -7.51 5.57 1.42
C GLN A 92 -6.82 4.22 1.56
N VAL A 93 -6.22 3.76 0.47
CA VAL A 93 -5.22 2.69 0.50
C VAL A 93 -3.87 3.39 0.58
N TYR A 94 -3.26 3.39 1.77
CA TYR A 94 -1.98 4.06 2.01
C TYR A 94 -0.81 3.31 1.39
N ALA A 95 -0.93 1.98 1.36
CA ALA A 95 0.09 1.09 0.83
C ALA A 95 -0.52 -0.24 0.39
N ILE A 96 0.02 -0.84 -0.66
CA ILE A 96 -0.24 -2.23 -1.05
C ILE A 96 0.99 -2.80 -1.74
N TYR A 97 1.52 -3.86 -1.19
CA TYR A 97 2.75 -4.49 -1.65
C TYR A 97 2.62 -6.01 -1.64
N ALA A 98 3.20 -6.64 -2.64
CA ALA A 98 3.39 -8.09 -2.69
C ALA A 98 4.86 -8.38 -2.97
N ARG A 99 5.42 -9.37 -2.29
CA ARG A 99 6.81 -9.79 -2.48
C ARG A 99 7.09 -10.11 -3.94
N PRO A 100 8.25 -9.72 -4.49
CA PRO A 100 8.57 -9.90 -5.90
C PRO A 100 8.45 -11.34 -6.40
N GLU A 101 8.89 -12.30 -5.60
CA GLU A 101 8.84 -13.74 -5.91
C GLU A 101 7.41 -14.29 -6.00
N HIS A 102 6.43 -13.53 -5.52
CA HIS A 102 5.01 -13.89 -5.54
C HIS A 102 4.17 -13.04 -6.48
N TRP A 103 4.79 -12.22 -7.30
CA TRP A 103 4.06 -11.42 -8.27
C TRP A 103 3.30 -12.30 -9.27
N SER A 104 2.16 -11.81 -9.74
CA SER A 104 1.25 -12.51 -10.65
C SER A 104 0.63 -13.80 -10.07
N ARG A 105 0.68 -13.99 -8.75
CA ARG A 105 0.04 -15.12 -8.04
C ARG A 105 -1.25 -14.73 -7.30
N GLY A 106 -1.87 -13.61 -7.65
CA GLY A 106 -3.14 -13.17 -7.06
C GLY A 106 -3.05 -12.45 -5.72
N ILE A 107 -1.86 -12.31 -5.11
CA ILE A 107 -1.70 -11.71 -3.77
C ILE A 107 -2.17 -10.25 -3.75
N GLY A 108 -1.72 -9.45 -4.71
CA GLY A 108 -2.16 -8.06 -4.83
C GLY A 108 -3.68 -7.95 -5.04
N HIS A 109 -4.26 -8.84 -5.85
CA HIS A 109 -5.70 -8.92 -6.04
C HIS A 109 -6.44 -9.22 -4.73
N ALA A 110 -6.03 -10.26 -4.01
CA ALA A 110 -6.66 -10.63 -2.75
C ALA A 110 -6.58 -9.51 -1.70
N LEU A 111 -5.42 -8.83 -1.59
CA LEU A 111 -5.24 -7.68 -0.72
C LEU A 111 -6.16 -6.52 -1.11
N LEU A 112 -6.22 -6.17 -2.41
CA LEU A 112 -7.03 -5.05 -2.88
C LEU A 112 -8.52 -5.29 -2.69
N VAL A 113 -8.99 -6.50 -3.02
CA VAL A 113 -10.39 -6.91 -2.79
C VAL A 113 -10.75 -6.81 -1.32
N THR A 114 -9.90 -7.34 -0.43
CA THR A 114 -10.12 -7.29 1.02
C THR A 114 -10.09 -5.84 1.53
N ALA A 115 -9.18 -5.02 1.03
CA ALA A 115 -9.08 -3.59 1.34
C ALA A 115 -10.37 -2.84 0.96
N GLU A 116 -10.85 -3.01 -0.27
CA GLU A 116 -12.10 -2.40 -0.74
C GLU A 116 -13.32 -2.86 0.07
N GLN A 117 -13.41 -4.15 0.39
CA GLN A 117 -14.49 -4.69 1.21
C GLN A 117 -14.49 -4.06 2.61
N ARG A 118 -13.32 -3.91 3.23
CA ARG A 118 -13.19 -3.31 4.55
C ARG A 118 -13.52 -1.82 4.54
N LEU A 119 -12.98 -1.07 3.59
CA LEU A 119 -13.32 0.35 3.45
C LEU A 119 -14.83 0.53 3.25
N ARG A 120 -15.45 -0.30 2.41
CA ARG A 120 -16.91 -0.29 2.22
C ARG A 120 -17.68 -0.61 3.51
N SER A 121 -17.26 -1.63 4.24
CA SER A 121 -17.88 -2.01 5.53
C SER A 121 -17.70 -0.94 6.60
N SER A 122 -16.65 -0.13 6.52
CA SER A 122 -16.42 1.04 7.37
C SER A 122 -17.22 2.29 6.94
N GLY A 123 -18.07 2.16 5.89
CA GLY A 123 -18.97 3.22 5.44
C GLY A 123 -18.44 4.12 4.32
N PHE A 124 -17.22 3.92 3.85
CA PHE A 124 -16.68 4.68 2.74
C PHE A 124 -17.36 4.29 1.42
N ARG A 125 -17.73 5.29 0.63
CA ARG A 125 -18.34 5.09 -0.71
C ARG A 125 -17.34 5.23 -1.83
N LYS A 126 -16.26 5.93 -1.58
CA LYS A 126 -15.14 6.14 -2.51
C LYS A 126 -13.83 5.90 -1.79
N ALA A 127 -12.84 5.52 -2.54
CA ALA A 127 -11.48 5.42 -2.06
C ALA A 127 -10.49 6.00 -3.07
N HIS A 128 -9.31 6.36 -2.59
CA HIS A 128 -8.20 6.77 -3.44
C HIS A 128 -6.89 6.16 -2.95
N LEU A 129 -5.90 6.25 -3.80
CA LEU A 129 -4.52 5.85 -3.53
C LEU A 129 -3.57 6.67 -4.42
N TRP A 130 -2.31 6.66 -4.05
CA TRP A 130 -1.25 7.31 -4.79
C TRP A 130 -0.31 6.28 -5.41
N VAL A 131 0.09 6.51 -6.65
CA VAL A 131 1.00 5.64 -7.42
C VAL A 131 2.17 6.48 -7.91
N LEU A 132 3.39 6.00 -7.67
CA LEU A 132 4.59 6.63 -8.18
C LEU A 132 4.53 6.74 -9.70
N ASP A 133 4.75 7.94 -10.22
CA ASP A 133 4.84 8.18 -11.67
C ASP A 133 5.94 7.30 -12.28
N GLY A 134 5.66 6.72 -13.44
CA GLY A 134 6.55 5.75 -14.07
C GLY A 134 6.40 4.30 -13.58
N ASN A 135 5.68 4.02 -12.48
CA ASN A 135 5.37 2.65 -12.08
C ASN A 135 4.24 2.05 -12.92
N ALA A 136 4.55 1.75 -14.20
CA ALA A 136 3.59 1.23 -15.17
C ALA A 136 2.91 -0.09 -14.70
N ARG A 137 3.64 -0.91 -13.94
CA ARG A 137 3.11 -2.17 -13.40
C ARG A 137 1.98 -1.92 -12.40
N ALA A 138 2.20 -1.04 -11.43
CA ALA A 138 1.18 -0.69 -10.46
C ALA A 138 0.01 0.03 -11.13
N ALA A 139 0.29 0.94 -12.06
CA ALA A 139 -0.71 1.65 -12.84
C ALA A 139 -1.66 0.66 -13.56
N ALA A 140 -1.11 -0.27 -14.34
CA ALA A 140 -1.89 -1.28 -15.04
C ALA A 140 -2.64 -2.24 -14.10
N PHE A 141 -2.06 -2.54 -12.92
CA PHE A 141 -2.73 -3.35 -11.91
C PHE A 141 -3.99 -2.65 -11.41
N TYR A 142 -3.91 -1.39 -11.01
CA TYR A 142 -5.06 -0.65 -10.51
C TYR A 142 -6.13 -0.41 -11.58
N GLU A 143 -5.73 -0.12 -12.83
CA GLU A 143 -6.66 0.05 -13.95
C GLU A 143 -7.50 -1.20 -14.19
N ARG A 144 -6.89 -2.38 -14.19
CA ARG A 144 -7.62 -3.65 -14.30
C ARG A 144 -8.62 -3.89 -13.17
N HIS A 145 -8.42 -3.25 -12.02
CA HIS A 145 -9.33 -3.31 -10.88
C HIS A 145 -10.31 -2.13 -10.82
N GLY A 146 -10.43 -1.34 -11.91
CA GLY A 146 -11.40 -0.25 -12.02
C GLY A 146 -11.01 1.04 -11.30
N TRP A 147 -9.74 1.15 -10.85
CA TRP A 147 -9.19 2.39 -10.32
C TRP A 147 -8.72 3.28 -11.46
N ARG A 148 -9.11 4.55 -11.44
CA ARG A 148 -8.85 5.49 -12.54
C ARG A 148 -8.15 6.73 -12.03
N GLU A 149 -7.24 7.28 -12.84
CA GLU A 149 -6.65 8.60 -12.53
C GLU A 149 -7.72 9.68 -12.53
N ASP A 150 -7.63 10.61 -11.58
CA ASP A 150 -8.50 11.79 -11.51
C ASP A 150 -7.76 13.09 -11.89
N GLY A 151 -6.50 12.98 -12.31
CA GLY A 151 -5.64 14.08 -12.74
C GLY A 151 -4.87 14.75 -11.60
N ALA A 152 -5.14 14.41 -10.33
CA ALA A 152 -4.37 14.95 -9.22
C ALA A 152 -2.97 14.35 -9.17
N THR A 153 -2.01 15.21 -8.86
CA THR A 153 -0.60 14.84 -8.64
C THR A 153 -0.13 15.34 -7.30
N MET A 154 0.79 14.63 -6.70
CA MET A 154 1.45 15.03 -5.46
C MET A 154 2.95 14.90 -5.64
N THR A 155 3.68 15.91 -5.24
CA THR A 155 5.13 15.83 -5.11
C THR A 155 5.44 15.38 -3.69
N ASP A 156 5.89 14.17 -3.53
CA ASP A 156 6.32 13.66 -2.23
C ASP A 156 7.73 14.21 -1.93
N GLU A 157 7.77 15.25 -1.11
CA GLU A 157 9.01 15.77 -0.55
C GLU A 157 9.52 14.92 0.62
N ARG A 158 9.00 13.72 0.81
CA ARG A 158 9.61 12.79 1.75
C ARG A 158 11.08 12.69 1.37
N ARG A 159 11.81 13.62 1.92
CA ARG A 159 13.26 13.66 1.88
C ARG A 159 13.72 12.35 2.49
N ILE A 160 14.04 11.44 1.60
CA ILE A 160 14.94 10.40 2.02
C ILE A 160 16.22 11.15 2.32
N ALA A 161 16.39 11.39 3.61
CA ALA A 161 17.37 12.27 4.22
C ALA A 161 18.56 12.63 3.30
N GLY A 162 18.56 13.86 2.80
CA GLY A 162 19.74 14.44 2.17
C GLY A 162 19.92 14.25 0.66
N THR A 163 19.03 13.54 -0.06
CA THR A 163 19.24 13.25 -1.48
C THR A 163 18.65 14.28 -2.46
N GLY A 164 17.76 15.16 -2.02
CA GLY A 164 17.12 16.16 -2.89
C GLY A 164 16.20 15.60 -3.99
N HIS A 165 15.90 14.29 -3.97
CA HIS A 165 15.00 13.68 -4.93
C HIS A 165 13.54 13.93 -4.54
N THR A 166 12.74 14.38 -5.50
CA THR A 166 11.28 14.50 -5.38
C THR A 166 10.63 13.34 -6.11
N LEU A 167 9.64 12.70 -5.47
CA LEU A 167 8.84 11.66 -6.09
C LEU A 167 7.52 12.28 -6.54
N LEU A 168 7.18 12.13 -7.80
CA LEU A 168 5.88 12.51 -8.33
C LEU A 168 4.95 11.31 -8.22
N GLU A 169 3.79 11.50 -7.61
CA GLU A 169 2.75 10.49 -7.51
C GLU A 169 1.48 10.95 -8.22
N ARG A 170 0.74 10.02 -8.81
CA ARG A 170 -0.55 10.22 -9.46
C ARG A 170 -1.65 9.57 -8.65
N ARG A 171 -2.72 10.30 -8.40
CA ARG A 171 -3.86 9.78 -7.67
C ARG A 171 -4.75 8.93 -8.55
N ARG A 172 -5.20 7.80 -7.97
CA ARG A 172 -6.24 6.95 -8.53
C ARG A 172 -7.41 6.87 -7.58
N ILE A 173 -8.62 6.91 -8.13
CA ILE A 173 -9.86 6.87 -7.39
C ILE A 173 -10.69 5.65 -7.80
N ARG A 174 -11.53 5.19 -6.85
CA ARG A 174 -12.47 4.09 -7.02
C ARG A 174 -13.81 4.42 -6.37
N ASP A 175 -14.91 4.18 -7.08
CA ASP A 175 -16.23 4.12 -6.46
C ASP A 175 -16.45 2.72 -5.88
N LEU A 176 -16.50 2.62 -4.56
CA LEU A 176 -16.60 1.34 -3.85
C LEU A 176 -18.00 0.69 -3.98
N ARG A 177 -18.99 1.40 -4.53
CA ARG A 177 -20.34 0.85 -4.80
C ARG A 177 -20.35 0.02 -6.08
N GLU A 178 -19.44 0.25 -6.97
CA GLU A 178 -19.30 -0.52 -8.20
C GLU A 178 -18.70 -1.89 -7.92
N PRO A 179 -19.17 -2.95 -8.59
CA PRO A 179 -18.53 -4.27 -8.49
C PRO A 179 -17.11 -4.22 -9.03
N LEU A 180 -16.30 -5.19 -8.61
CA LEU A 180 -14.99 -5.38 -9.23
C LEU A 180 -15.17 -5.74 -10.70
N PRO A 181 -14.32 -5.23 -11.59
CA PRO A 181 -14.28 -5.68 -12.98
C PRO A 181 -14.04 -7.21 -13.02
N THR A 182 -14.82 -7.88 -13.85
CA THR A 182 -14.68 -9.34 -14.11
C THR A 182 -13.48 -9.64 -14.99
#